data_8440ffd332f6fbe3aede077498858900
#
_entry.id   8440ffd332f6fbe3aede077498858900
#
_cell.length_a   1.000
_cell.length_b   1.000
_cell.length_c   1.000
_cell.angle_alpha   90.00
_cell.angle_beta   90.00
_cell.angle_gamma   90.00
#
_symmetry.space_group_name_H-M   'P 1'
#
loop_
_entity.id
_entity.type
_entity.pdbx_description
1 polymer ?
#
loop_
_entity_poly.entity_id
_entity_poly.type
_entity_poly.pdbx_seq_one_letter_code
_entity_poly.pdbx_strand_id
1 'polypeptide(L)' 'MDSVFWDNKYSEFYKRKLREKMNSLFKGSAEDKLKALNLAEELADKSTLPILRKGLKEMNLQIVERSADLIRKFK' A
#
# COMPACT_ATOMS: atom_id res chain seq x y z
N MET A 1 7.83 10.85 -25.49
CA MET A 1 8.06 11.06 -24.09
C MET A 1 9.09 10.07 -23.59
N ASP A 2 9.94 10.53 -22.82
CA ASP A 2 11.06 9.73 -22.46
C ASP A 2 10.87 9.05 -21.11
N SER A 3 11.89 8.35 -20.68
CA SER A 3 11.82 7.57 -19.48
C SER A 3 11.65 8.45 -18.25
N VAL A 4 12.12 9.68 -18.30
CA VAL A 4 11.96 10.58 -17.16
C VAL A 4 10.49 10.81 -16.87
N PHE A 5 9.71 11.03 -17.92
CA PHE A 5 8.28 11.20 -17.77
C PHE A 5 7.66 9.93 -17.19
N TRP A 6 8.04 8.80 -17.72
CA TRP A 6 7.48 7.53 -17.26
C TRP A 6 7.88 7.20 -15.84
N ASP A 7 9.10 7.57 -15.47
CA ASP A 7 9.53 7.38 -14.09
C ASP A 7 8.68 8.22 -13.15
N ASN A 8 8.12 9.30 -13.65
CA ASN A 8 7.29 10.19 -12.85
C ASN A 8 5.82 9.86 -12.90
N LYS A 9 5.43 8.76 -13.53
CA LYS A 9 4.04 8.39 -13.48
C LYS A 9 3.61 8.10 -12.05
N TYR A 10 4.56 7.77 -11.19
CA TYR A 10 4.32 7.64 -9.77
C TYR A 10 4.85 8.88 -9.06
N SER A 11 4.47 10.05 -9.56
CA SER A 11 4.84 11.32 -8.96
C SER A 11 4.29 11.38 -7.53
N GLU A 12 4.80 12.35 -6.76
CA GLU A 12 4.34 12.51 -5.39
C GLU A 12 2.85 12.74 -5.30
N PHE A 13 2.30 13.47 -6.28
CA PHE A 13 0.86 13.69 -6.30
C PHE A 13 0.11 12.36 -6.47
N TYR A 14 0.54 11.57 -7.42
CA TYR A 14 -0.09 10.28 -7.71
C TYR A 14 0.05 9.34 -6.50
N LYS A 15 1.25 9.30 -5.94
CA LYS A 15 1.49 8.45 -4.77
C LYS A 15 0.63 8.86 -3.59
N ARG A 16 0.47 10.17 -3.40
CA ARG A 16 -0.37 10.65 -2.31
C ARG A 16 -1.81 10.22 -2.51
N LYS A 17 -2.31 10.32 -3.73
CA LYS A 17 -3.67 9.90 -4.03
C LYS A 17 -3.87 8.41 -3.74
N LEU A 18 -2.90 7.60 -4.11
CA LEU A 18 -2.98 6.17 -3.84
C LEU A 18 -2.94 5.89 -2.34
N ARG A 19 -2.08 6.61 -1.61
CA ARG A 19 -2.02 6.42 -0.16
C ARG A 19 -3.33 6.83 0.51
N GLU A 20 -3.95 7.89 0.03
CA GLU A 20 -5.25 8.30 0.55
C GLU A 20 -6.30 7.23 0.31
N LYS A 21 -6.29 6.66 -0.88
CA LYS A 21 -7.21 5.59 -1.20
C LYS A 21 -6.95 4.37 -0.32
N MET A 22 -5.69 4.03 -0.12
CA MET A 22 -5.35 2.89 0.74
C MET A 22 -5.82 3.13 2.17
N ASN A 23 -5.62 4.34 2.70
CA ASN A 23 -6.07 4.66 4.03
C ASN A 23 -7.59 4.56 4.15
N SER A 24 -8.29 5.01 3.12
CA SER A 24 -9.74 4.93 3.09
C SER A 24 -10.21 3.48 3.08
N LEU A 25 -9.59 2.67 2.22
CA LEU A 25 -9.94 1.25 2.15
C LEU A 25 -9.64 0.54 3.45
N PHE A 26 -8.59 0.95 4.15
CA PHE A 26 -8.19 0.30 5.38
C PHE A 26 -9.15 0.56 6.52
N LYS A 27 -10.11 1.45 6.33
CA LYS A 27 -11.15 1.69 7.30
C LYS A 27 -12.40 0.85 7.04
N GLY A 28 -12.39 0.10 5.95
CA GLY A 28 -13.53 -0.69 5.55
C GLY A 28 -13.45 -2.13 6.03
N SER A 29 -14.05 -3.02 5.24
CA SER A 29 -14.08 -4.44 5.56
C SER A 29 -12.71 -5.09 5.36
N ALA A 30 -12.61 -6.36 5.76
CA ALA A 30 -11.37 -7.11 5.53
C ALA A 30 -11.03 -7.16 4.04
N GLU A 31 -12.06 -7.29 3.21
CA GLU A 31 -11.86 -7.32 1.76
C GLU A 31 -11.28 -6.01 1.26
N ASP A 32 -11.80 -4.90 1.79
CA ASP A 32 -11.26 -3.58 1.43
C ASP A 32 -9.82 -3.43 1.87
N LYS A 33 -9.50 -3.93 3.06
CA LYS A 33 -8.14 -3.87 3.56
C LYS A 33 -7.18 -4.68 2.70
N LEU A 34 -7.62 -5.83 2.21
CA LEU A 34 -6.81 -6.61 1.30
C LEU A 34 -6.59 -5.87 -0.01
N LYS A 35 -7.59 -5.15 -0.49
CA LYS A 35 -7.41 -4.32 -1.68
C LYS A 35 -6.38 -3.24 -1.45
N ALA A 36 -6.38 -2.64 -0.25
CA ALA A 36 -5.39 -1.64 0.09
C ALA A 36 -3.99 -2.23 0.05
N LEU A 37 -3.82 -3.43 0.54
CA LEU A 37 -2.52 -4.10 0.51
C LEU A 37 -2.09 -4.41 -0.91
N ASN A 38 -3.03 -4.76 -1.78
CA ASN A 38 -2.70 -4.97 -3.19
C ASN A 38 -2.21 -3.69 -3.83
N LEU A 39 -2.83 -2.56 -3.50
CA LEU A 39 -2.37 -1.27 -4.00
C LEU A 39 -0.98 -0.95 -3.48
N ALA A 40 -0.71 -1.28 -2.22
CA ALA A 40 0.61 -1.05 -1.64
C ALA A 40 1.68 -1.85 -2.40
N GLU A 41 1.37 -3.08 -2.74
CA GLU A 41 2.30 -3.90 -3.50
C GLU A 41 2.54 -3.34 -4.89
N GLU A 42 1.48 -2.88 -5.53
CA GLU A 42 1.59 -2.32 -6.87
C GLU A 42 2.43 -1.05 -6.86
N LEU A 43 2.22 -0.21 -5.86
CA LEU A 43 2.98 1.03 -5.75
C LEU A 43 4.44 0.76 -5.40
N ALA A 44 4.69 -0.25 -4.58
CA ALA A 44 6.03 -0.70 -4.20
C ALA A 44 6.87 0.45 -3.67
N ASP A 45 6.31 1.24 -2.77
CA ASP A 45 6.96 2.42 -2.25
C ASP A 45 7.05 2.34 -0.73
N LYS A 46 8.20 2.68 -0.19
CA LYS A 46 8.39 2.66 1.26
C LYS A 46 7.43 3.56 2.00
N SER A 47 6.87 4.56 1.30
CA SER A 47 5.89 5.45 1.92
C SER A 47 4.62 4.72 2.33
N THR A 48 4.42 3.48 1.89
CA THR A 48 3.27 2.69 2.31
C THR A 48 3.51 1.94 3.61
N LEU A 49 4.74 1.93 4.12
CA LEU A 49 5.05 1.20 5.34
C LEU A 49 4.14 1.54 6.52
N PRO A 50 3.78 2.81 6.76
CA PRO A 50 2.87 3.10 7.87
C PRO A 50 1.54 2.36 7.75
N ILE A 51 1.02 2.24 6.53
CA ILE A 51 -0.24 1.52 6.31
C ILE A 51 -0.03 0.02 6.55
N LEU A 52 1.09 -0.51 6.08
CA LEU A 52 1.39 -1.92 6.28
C LEU A 52 1.53 -2.26 7.76
N ARG A 53 2.11 -1.35 8.53
CA ARG A 53 2.22 -1.57 9.97
C ARG A 53 0.86 -1.62 10.64
N LYS A 54 -0.09 -0.86 10.14
CA LYS A 54 -1.47 -0.97 10.64
C LYS A 54 -2.03 -2.35 10.38
N GLY A 55 -1.66 -2.94 9.24
CA GLY A 55 -2.12 -4.28 8.90
C GLY A 55 -1.63 -5.32 9.88
N LEU A 56 -0.45 -5.12 10.48
CA LEU A 56 0.08 -6.06 11.46
C LEU A 56 -0.75 -6.11 12.73
N LYS A 57 -1.55 -5.08 12.98
CA LYS A 57 -2.38 -4.99 14.18
C LYS A 57 -3.80 -5.48 13.96
N GLU A 58 -4.10 -5.93 12.75
CA GLU A 58 -5.44 -6.45 12.45
C GLU A 58 -5.62 -7.82 13.06
N MET A 59 -6.88 -8.16 13.31
CA MET A 59 -7.19 -9.49 13.85
C MET A 59 -7.29 -10.54 12.76
N ASN A 60 -7.44 -10.10 11.51
CA ASN A 60 -7.54 -11.03 10.39
C ASN A 60 -6.16 -11.52 10.01
N LEU A 61 -5.93 -12.83 10.14
CA LEU A 61 -4.62 -13.41 9.91
C LEU A 61 -4.13 -13.17 8.49
N GLN A 62 -5.03 -13.21 7.52
CA GLN A 62 -4.69 -12.98 6.12
C GLN A 62 -4.08 -11.59 5.94
N ILE A 63 -4.68 -10.60 6.59
CA ILE A 63 -4.18 -9.24 6.51
C ILE A 63 -2.84 -9.11 7.19
N VAL A 64 -2.69 -9.74 8.34
CA VAL A 64 -1.43 -9.71 9.07
C VAL A 64 -0.31 -10.34 8.25
N GLU A 65 -0.56 -11.50 7.68
CA GLU A 65 0.46 -12.21 6.90
C GLU A 65 0.84 -11.43 5.65
N ARG A 66 -0.15 -10.89 4.96
CA ARG A 66 0.10 -10.12 3.75
C ARG A 66 0.90 -8.87 4.06
N SER A 67 0.53 -8.19 5.14
CA SER A 67 1.23 -6.99 5.56
C SER A 67 2.69 -7.29 5.90
N ALA A 68 2.93 -8.37 6.63
CA ALA A 68 4.28 -8.75 7.00
C ALA A 68 5.12 -9.07 5.76
N ASP A 69 4.54 -9.77 4.80
CA ASP A 69 5.25 -10.10 3.57
C ASP A 69 5.66 -8.85 2.82
N LEU A 70 4.74 -7.88 2.70
CA LEU A 70 5.03 -6.67 1.98
C LEU A 70 6.07 -5.82 2.70
N ILE A 71 6.01 -5.77 4.02
CA ILE A 71 7.02 -5.05 4.79
C ILE A 71 8.41 -5.63 4.51
N ARG A 72 8.51 -6.95 4.48
CA ARG A 72 9.79 -7.60 4.20
C ARG A 72 10.29 -7.25 2.80
N LYS A 73 9.37 -7.15 1.84
CA LYS A 73 9.74 -6.79 0.47
C LYS A 73 10.27 -5.38 0.36
N PHE A 74 9.74 -4.46 1.17
CA PHE A 74 10.04 -3.05 1.03
C PHE A 74 11.19 -2.59 1.91
N LYS A 75 11.72 -3.45 2.72
CA LYS A 75 12.83 -3.09 3.60
C LYS A 75 14.19 -3.09 2.87
#